data_9709944259ab3bf1eb390e7de3499d43
#
_entry.id   9709944259ab3bf1eb390e7de3499d43
#
_cell.length_a   1.000
_cell.length_b   1.000
_cell.length_c   1.000
_cell.angle_alpha   90.00
_cell.angle_beta   90.00
_cell.angle_gamma   90.00
#
_symmetry.space_group_name_H-M   'P 1'
#
loop_
_entity.id
_entity.type
_entity.pdbx_description
1 polymer ?
#
loop_
_entity_poly.entity_id
_entity_poly.type
_entity_poly.pdbx_seq_one_letter_code
_entity_poly.pdbx_strand_id
1 'polypeptide(L)'
;IEHFYGTDTASSDGYGKIINERQWHRLVGYFADGKIVYGGKSDATQLHIEPTLMTDVAVDSKIMQDEIFGPLLPIVTYTEESEIDSIIARYEKPLGLYIFSERKKFCDTIIAKHSFGGGCINDTMVHFSNKKLPFGGVGNSGIGAYHGKLSFDIFSHHKGVVKKATWIDVPLRYAPYKEKLATVKKILNWL
;
A
#
# COMPACT_ATOMS: atom_id res chain seq x y z
N ILE A 1 -24.84 -3.66 1.03
CA ILE A 1 -24.57 -4.75 1.97
C ILE A 1 -25.68 -5.78 1.86
N GLU A 2 -26.91 -5.43 2.16
CA GLU A 2 -28.07 -6.36 2.16
C GLU A 2 -28.28 -7.09 0.83
N HIS A 3 -28.00 -6.43 -0.30
CA HIS A 3 -28.09 -7.04 -1.62
C HIS A 3 -27.14 -8.24 -1.80
N PHE A 4 -25.96 -8.22 -1.17
CA PHE A 4 -24.95 -9.28 -1.32
C PHE A 4 -24.99 -10.34 -0.23
N TYR A 5 -25.33 -9.94 1.00
CA TYR A 5 -25.22 -10.81 2.19
C TYR A 5 -26.55 -11.09 2.88
N GLY A 6 -27.66 -10.50 2.38
CA GLY A 6 -28.96 -10.56 3.05
C GLY A 6 -29.01 -9.63 4.27
N THR A 7 -30.11 -9.72 5.01
CA THR A 7 -30.34 -8.95 6.24
C THR A 7 -29.72 -9.61 7.48
N ASP A 8 -29.36 -10.89 7.39
CA ASP A 8 -28.66 -11.64 8.43
C ASP A 8 -27.31 -12.14 7.88
N THR A 9 -26.28 -11.35 8.11
CA THR A 9 -24.93 -11.67 7.64
C THR A 9 -24.29 -12.83 8.40
N ALA A 10 -24.79 -13.18 9.60
CA ALA A 10 -24.26 -14.28 10.39
C ALA A 10 -24.58 -15.65 9.77
N SER A 11 -25.70 -15.76 9.07
CA SER A 11 -26.13 -16.97 8.35
C SER A 11 -25.73 -17.00 6.88
N SER A 12 -25.05 -15.98 6.37
CA SER A 12 -24.59 -15.91 4.98
C SER A 12 -23.34 -16.74 4.73
N ASP A 13 -23.41 -17.72 3.86
CA ASP A 13 -22.26 -18.55 3.45
C ASP A 13 -21.15 -17.73 2.74
N GLY A 14 -21.52 -16.59 2.16
CA GLY A 14 -20.60 -15.69 1.46
C GLY A 14 -19.86 -14.70 2.38
N TYR A 15 -20.20 -14.64 3.67
CA TYR A 15 -19.63 -13.70 4.60
C TYR A 15 -18.65 -14.34 5.59
N GLY A 16 -17.40 -13.87 5.60
CA GLY A 16 -16.33 -14.44 6.42
C GLY A 16 -16.45 -14.10 7.91
N LYS A 17 -15.85 -14.95 8.74
CA LYS A 17 -15.72 -14.74 10.20
C LYS A 17 -14.37 -14.12 10.53
N ILE A 18 -14.28 -13.49 11.70
CA ILE A 18 -13.01 -12.96 12.23
C ILE A 18 -12.13 -14.14 12.62
N ILE A 19 -10.83 -14.03 12.33
CA ILE A 19 -9.86 -15.13 12.42
C ILE A 19 -9.71 -15.73 13.83
N ASN A 20 -9.85 -14.92 14.89
CA ASN A 20 -9.74 -15.33 16.28
C ASN A 20 -10.36 -14.31 17.24
N GLU A 21 -10.53 -14.70 18.51
CA GLU A 21 -11.10 -13.86 19.57
C GLU A 21 -10.30 -12.58 19.81
N ARG A 22 -8.97 -12.62 19.77
CA ARG A 22 -8.14 -11.43 19.97
C ARG A 22 -8.45 -10.35 18.94
N GLN A 23 -8.58 -10.73 17.67
CA GLN A 23 -8.93 -9.80 16.60
C GLN A 23 -10.39 -9.34 16.70
N TRP A 24 -11.29 -10.24 17.11
CA TRP A 24 -12.67 -9.88 17.35
C TRP A 24 -12.79 -8.81 18.43
N HIS A 25 -12.14 -8.98 19.59
CA HIS A 25 -12.12 -7.98 20.68
C HIS A 25 -11.50 -6.65 20.24
N ARG A 26 -10.41 -6.69 19.46
CA ARG A 26 -9.78 -5.49 18.93
C ARG A 26 -10.77 -4.71 18.05
N LEU A 27 -11.45 -5.37 17.14
CA LEU A 27 -12.39 -4.77 16.20
C LEU A 27 -13.63 -4.21 16.90
N VAL A 28 -14.23 -4.97 17.81
CA VAL A 28 -15.39 -4.49 18.59
C VAL A 28 -15.00 -3.29 19.47
N GLY A 29 -13.76 -3.27 19.98
CA GLY A 29 -13.22 -2.13 20.71
C GLY A 29 -13.22 -0.82 19.93
N TYR A 30 -13.17 -0.87 18.59
CA TYR A 30 -13.24 0.30 17.73
C TYR A 30 -14.66 0.89 17.58
N PHE A 31 -15.70 0.19 18.01
CA PHE A 31 -17.06 0.73 17.96
C PHE A 31 -17.24 2.00 18.79
N ALA A 32 -16.39 2.20 19.79
CA ALA A 32 -16.39 3.42 20.60
C ALA A 32 -15.71 4.64 19.92
N ASP A 33 -15.02 4.42 18.81
CA ASP A 33 -14.22 5.46 18.14
C ASP A 33 -15.05 6.37 17.20
N GLY A 34 -16.34 6.06 17.00
CA GLY A 34 -17.22 6.84 16.15
C GLY A 34 -18.69 6.46 16.30
N LYS A 35 -19.55 7.07 15.51
CA LYS A 35 -20.98 6.78 15.46
C LYS A 35 -21.28 5.69 14.44
N ILE A 36 -21.81 4.56 14.87
CA ILE A 36 -22.29 3.51 13.99
C ILE A 36 -23.57 3.99 13.29
N VAL A 37 -23.55 3.98 11.95
CA VAL A 37 -24.70 4.35 11.11
C VAL A 37 -25.32 3.18 10.37
N TYR A 38 -24.60 2.05 10.30
CA TYR A 38 -25.09 0.79 9.76
C TYR A 38 -24.35 -0.38 10.41
N GLY A 39 -25.02 -1.52 10.63
CA GLY A 39 -24.43 -2.70 11.25
C GLY A 39 -24.19 -2.55 12.75
N GLY A 40 -23.04 -3.01 13.23
CA GLY A 40 -22.63 -2.90 14.63
C GLY A 40 -23.01 -4.06 15.52
N LYS A 41 -23.76 -5.06 15.02
CA LYS A 41 -23.98 -6.28 15.78
C LYS A 41 -22.75 -7.19 15.70
N SER A 42 -22.47 -7.86 16.80
CA SER A 42 -21.34 -8.78 16.89
C SER A 42 -21.66 -9.94 17.82
N ASP A 43 -21.06 -11.11 17.52
CA ASP A 43 -21.20 -12.33 18.31
C ASP A 43 -19.81 -12.95 18.51
N ALA A 44 -19.36 -12.97 19.77
CA ALA A 44 -18.05 -13.51 20.13
C ALA A 44 -17.97 -15.03 19.94
N THR A 45 -19.09 -15.74 20.14
CA THR A 45 -19.12 -17.21 20.06
C THR A 45 -18.97 -17.69 18.62
N GLN A 46 -19.43 -16.88 17.66
CA GLN A 46 -19.32 -17.14 16.23
C GLN A 46 -18.16 -16.39 15.56
N LEU A 47 -17.43 -15.56 16.31
CA LEU A 47 -16.43 -14.64 15.78
C LEU A 47 -16.98 -13.75 14.66
N HIS A 48 -18.25 -13.38 14.78
CA HIS A 48 -18.97 -12.60 13.78
C HIS A 48 -19.02 -11.13 14.16
N ILE A 49 -18.85 -10.26 13.16
CA ILE A 49 -19.11 -8.83 13.21
C ILE A 49 -19.80 -8.45 11.91
N GLU A 50 -20.96 -7.81 12.00
CA GLU A 50 -21.65 -7.29 10.80
C GLU A 50 -20.79 -6.26 10.05
N PRO A 51 -20.93 -6.13 8.72
CA PRO A 51 -20.38 -4.99 7.99
C PRO A 51 -20.86 -3.70 8.65
N THR A 52 -19.93 -2.91 9.17
CA THR A 52 -20.22 -1.76 10.03
C THR A 52 -19.69 -0.47 9.40
N LEU A 53 -20.60 0.48 9.17
CA LEU A 53 -20.26 1.82 8.71
C LEU A 53 -20.25 2.79 9.90
N MET A 54 -19.21 3.60 10.00
CA MET A 54 -19.01 4.54 11.10
C MET A 54 -18.77 5.95 10.56
N THR A 55 -19.41 6.92 11.17
CA THR A 55 -19.17 8.37 10.94
C THR A 55 -18.68 9.04 12.22
N ASP A 56 -18.40 10.32 12.17
CA ASP A 56 -17.91 11.11 13.30
C ASP A 56 -16.65 10.48 13.94
N VAL A 57 -15.84 9.85 13.12
CA VAL A 57 -14.59 9.22 13.55
C VAL A 57 -13.49 10.26 13.59
N ALA A 58 -12.88 10.45 14.76
CA ALA A 58 -11.75 11.36 14.89
C ALA A 58 -10.52 10.80 14.17
N VAL A 59 -9.79 11.64 13.45
CA VAL A 59 -8.61 11.22 12.67
C VAL A 59 -7.43 10.70 13.53
N ASP A 60 -7.46 10.93 14.83
CA ASP A 60 -6.50 10.43 15.82
C ASP A 60 -7.04 9.27 16.67
N SER A 61 -8.25 8.78 16.38
CA SER A 61 -8.85 7.64 17.07
C SER A 61 -8.10 6.33 16.77
N LYS A 62 -8.31 5.32 17.61
CA LYS A 62 -7.58 4.03 17.50
C LYS A 62 -7.83 3.30 16.20
N ILE A 63 -9.07 3.33 15.69
CA ILE A 63 -9.43 2.70 14.42
C ILE A 63 -8.64 3.26 13.22
N MET A 64 -8.12 4.49 13.34
CA MET A 64 -7.39 5.18 12.29
C MET A 64 -5.86 5.00 12.38
N GLN A 65 -5.34 4.30 13.42
CA GLN A 65 -3.89 4.17 13.64
C GLN A 65 -3.28 2.94 12.95
N ASP A 66 -4.05 1.88 12.81
CA ASP A 66 -3.60 0.60 12.26
C ASP A 66 -4.51 0.13 11.13
N GLU A 67 -4.03 -0.80 10.31
CA GLU A 67 -4.88 -1.49 9.34
C GLU A 67 -6.00 -2.24 10.06
N ILE A 68 -7.24 -1.98 9.67
CA ILE A 68 -8.42 -2.49 10.38
C ILE A 68 -8.50 -4.03 10.32
N PHE A 69 -8.24 -4.64 9.17
CA PHE A 69 -8.38 -6.09 8.95
C PHE A 69 -9.71 -6.65 9.48
N GLY A 70 -10.80 -5.97 9.15
CA GLY A 70 -12.14 -6.34 9.60
C GLY A 70 -13.24 -5.58 8.87
N PRO A 71 -14.49 -5.92 9.11
CA PRO A 71 -15.63 -5.39 8.37
C PRO A 71 -16.10 -4.02 8.88
N LEU A 72 -15.20 -3.17 9.30
CA LEU A 72 -15.49 -1.81 9.75
C LEU A 72 -15.00 -0.79 8.73
N LEU A 73 -15.83 0.16 8.38
CA LEU A 73 -15.49 1.24 7.45
C LEU A 73 -15.72 2.60 8.13
N PRO A 74 -14.68 3.24 8.64
CA PRO A 74 -14.74 4.62 9.07
C PRO A 74 -14.87 5.54 7.84
N ILE A 75 -15.82 6.47 7.90
CA ILE A 75 -16.11 7.44 6.85
C ILE A 75 -15.73 8.82 7.39
N VAL A 76 -14.73 9.42 6.80
CA VAL A 76 -14.29 10.79 7.08
C VAL A 76 -14.72 11.68 5.91
N THR A 77 -15.48 12.71 6.18
CA THR A 77 -15.93 13.67 5.18
C THR A 77 -14.96 14.82 5.05
N TYR A 78 -14.90 15.45 3.89
CA TYR A 78 -14.14 16.66 3.63
C TYR A 78 -15.02 17.66 2.85
N THR A 79 -14.75 18.93 2.99
CA THR A 79 -15.41 20.03 2.26
C THR A 79 -14.52 20.52 1.13
N GLU A 80 -13.22 20.69 1.42
CA GLU A 80 -12.23 21.15 0.46
C GLU A 80 -11.24 20.04 0.12
N GLU A 81 -10.85 19.93 -1.15
CA GLU A 81 -9.91 18.88 -1.61
C GLU A 81 -8.55 18.93 -0.90
N SER A 82 -8.12 20.10 -0.44
CA SER A 82 -6.89 20.27 0.35
C SER A 82 -6.91 19.55 1.69
N GLU A 83 -8.11 19.26 2.24
CA GLU A 83 -8.24 18.49 3.48
C GLU A 83 -7.83 17.04 3.29
N ILE A 84 -8.02 16.48 2.08
CA ILE A 84 -7.59 15.11 1.73
C ILE A 84 -6.08 14.98 1.94
N ASP A 85 -5.31 15.94 1.44
CA ASP A 85 -3.85 15.94 1.58
C ASP A 85 -3.45 15.95 3.07
N SER A 86 -4.15 16.77 3.86
CA SER A 86 -3.92 16.91 5.30
C SER A 86 -4.28 15.64 6.08
N ILE A 87 -5.35 14.95 5.68
CA ILE A 87 -5.77 13.68 6.30
C ILE A 87 -4.76 12.60 5.97
N ILE A 88 -4.42 12.41 4.68
CA ILE A 88 -3.48 11.37 4.25
C ILE A 88 -2.10 11.58 4.87
N ALA A 89 -1.63 12.82 4.98
CA ALA A 89 -0.32 13.15 5.55
C ALA A 89 -0.16 12.81 7.04
N ARG A 90 -1.27 12.57 7.76
CA ARG A 90 -1.23 12.14 9.18
C ARG A 90 -0.83 10.69 9.36
N TYR A 91 -1.00 9.89 8.33
CA TYR A 91 -0.82 8.45 8.41
C TYR A 91 0.44 8.03 7.65
N GLU A 92 0.95 6.87 8.02
CA GLU A 92 2.01 6.20 7.29
C GLU A 92 1.53 5.86 5.85
N LYS A 93 2.49 5.65 4.96
CA LYS A 93 2.19 5.36 3.56
C LYS A 93 1.37 4.07 3.44
N PRO A 94 0.13 4.12 2.92
CA PRO A 94 -0.75 2.96 2.90
C PRO A 94 -0.30 1.93 1.87
N LEU A 95 -0.69 0.68 2.10
CA LEU A 95 -0.49 -0.41 1.13
C LEU A 95 -1.35 -0.19 -0.12
N GLY A 96 -2.59 0.22 0.04
CA GLY A 96 -3.54 0.44 -1.06
C GLY A 96 -4.20 1.81 -1.03
N LEU A 97 -4.42 2.39 -2.23
CA LEU A 97 -5.19 3.61 -2.42
C LEU A 97 -6.20 3.41 -3.56
N TYR A 98 -7.48 3.59 -3.26
CA TYR A 98 -8.56 3.47 -4.23
C TYR A 98 -9.28 4.80 -4.40
N ILE A 99 -9.40 5.27 -5.65
CA ILE A 99 -10.00 6.57 -5.97
C ILE A 99 -11.23 6.33 -6.84
N PHE A 100 -12.39 6.78 -6.38
CA PHE A 100 -13.63 6.71 -7.14
C PHE A 100 -14.01 8.11 -7.60
N SER A 101 -13.78 8.41 -8.88
CA SER A 101 -14.08 9.72 -9.47
C SER A 101 -14.03 9.66 -10.99
N GLU A 102 -14.92 10.43 -11.64
CA GLU A 102 -14.88 10.68 -13.09
C GLU A 102 -13.93 11.84 -13.45
N ARG A 103 -13.46 12.61 -12.46
CA ARG A 103 -12.57 13.75 -12.67
C ARG A 103 -11.13 13.30 -12.84
N LYS A 104 -10.71 13.07 -14.09
CA LYS A 104 -9.35 12.59 -14.42
C LYS A 104 -8.24 13.41 -13.74
N LYS A 105 -8.32 14.75 -13.82
CA LYS A 105 -7.31 15.63 -13.20
C LYS A 105 -7.21 15.45 -11.68
N PHE A 106 -8.33 15.23 -11.02
CA PHE A 106 -8.35 14.93 -9.58
C PHE A 106 -7.61 13.61 -9.28
N CYS A 107 -7.96 12.54 -10.00
CA CYS A 107 -7.29 11.24 -9.83
C CYS A 107 -5.78 11.33 -10.06
N ASP A 108 -5.36 11.96 -11.16
CA ASP A 108 -3.94 12.15 -11.50
C ASP A 108 -3.21 12.96 -10.42
N THR A 109 -3.86 13.99 -9.86
CA THR A 109 -3.28 14.83 -8.80
C THR A 109 -3.07 14.03 -7.52
N ILE A 110 -4.06 13.26 -7.08
CA ILE A 110 -3.95 12.42 -5.86
C ILE A 110 -2.84 11.39 -6.03
N ILE A 111 -2.78 10.69 -7.16
CA ILE A 111 -1.73 9.70 -7.45
C ILE A 111 -0.33 10.34 -7.42
N ALA A 112 -0.18 11.53 -8.00
CA ALA A 112 1.12 12.20 -8.07
C ALA A 112 1.59 12.76 -6.73
N LYS A 113 0.66 13.17 -5.86
CA LYS A 113 0.99 13.76 -4.55
C LYS A 113 1.31 12.74 -3.48
N HIS A 114 0.62 11.61 -3.47
CA HIS A 114 0.68 10.67 -2.35
C HIS A 114 1.46 9.41 -2.71
N SER A 115 2.26 8.93 -1.77
CA SER A 115 3.00 7.68 -1.90
C SER A 115 2.21 6.54 -1.26
N PHE A 116 2.02 5.44 -2.00
CA PHE A 116 1.30 4.24 -1.57
C PHE A 116 1.85 3.01 -2.30
N GLY A 117 1.54 1.81 -1.84
CA GLY A 117 2.04 0.58 -2.44
C GLY A 117 1.47 0.30 -3.82
N GLY A 118 0.17 0.34 -3.96
CA GLY A 118 -0.54 0.16 -5.22
C GLY A 118 -2.00 0.62 -5.13
N GLY A 119 -2.73 0.65 -6.24
CA GLY A 119 -4.11 1.12 -6.18
C GLY A 119 -4.89 0.99 -7.48
N CYS A 120 -6.14 1.45 -7.43
CA CYS A 120 -7.03 1.49 -8.57
C CYS A 120 -7.78 2.83 -8.65
N ILE A 121 -8.20 3.17 -9.86
CA ILE A 121 -9.20 4.23 -10.10
C ILE A 121 -10.49 3.54 -10.51
N ASN A 122 -11.59 3.87 -9.83
CA ASN A 122 -12.94 3.34 -10.03
C ASN A 122 -13.05 1.81 -9.90
N ASP A 123 -12.14 1.21 -9.11
CA ASP A 123 -12.16 -0.20 -8.77
C ASP A 123 -11.37 -0.44 -7.47
N THR A 124 -11.44 -1.67 -6.95
CA THR A 124 -10.65 -2.13 -5.81
C THR A 124 -10.00 -3.47 -6.12
N MET A 125 -8.89 -3.79 -5.48
CA MET A 125 -8.24 -5.11 -5.49
C MET A 125 -7.73 -5.64 -6.85
N VAL A 126 -8.21 -5.15 -8.01
CA VAL A 126 -7.82 -5.69 -9.33
C VAL A 126 -6.32 -5.52 -9.62
N HIS A 127 -5.66 -4.51 -9.05
CA HIS A 127 -4.21 -4.37 -9.15
C HIS A 127 -3.46 -5.52 -8.47
N PHE A 128 -4.00 -6.08 -7.38
CA PHE A 128 -3.43 -7.22 -6.68
C PHE A 128 -3.55 -8.52 -7.49
N SER A 129 -4.68 -8.73 -8.15
CA SER A 129 -4.90 -9.95 -8.95
C SER A 129 -4.11 -9.96 -10.27
N ASN A 130 -3.62 -8.81 -10.73
CA ASN A 130 -2.83 -8.70 -11.96
C ASN A 130 -1.37 -9.10 -11.73
N LYS A 131 -1.01 -10.34 -12.09
CA LYS A 131 0.34 -10.90 -11.93
C LYS A 131 1.45 -10.17 -12.71
N LYS A 132 1.11 -9.22 -13.58
CA LYS A 132 2.09 -8.40 -14.32
C LYS A 132 2.42 -7.08 -13.60
N LEU A 133 1.58 -6.67 -12.65
CA LEU A 133 1.82 -5.48 -11.83
C LEU A 133 2.61 -5.86 -10.57
N PRO A 134 3.55 -5.03 -10.13
CA PRO A 134 4.19 -5.22 -8.84
C PRO A 134 3.16 -5.03 -7.72
N PHE A 135 3.25 -5.88 -6.69
CA PHE A 135 2.47 -5.73 -5.47
C PHE A 135 3.41 -5.68 -4.27
N GLY A 136 3.30 -4.63 -3.49
CA GLY A 136 4.10 -4.41 -2.29
C GLY A 136 3.86 -3.02 -1.73
N GLY A 137 4.20 -2.85 -0.45
CA GLY A 137 4.07 -1.59 0.26
C GLY A 137 5.29 -0.68 0.10
N VAL A 138 5.22 0.48 0.72
CA VAL A 138 6.30 1.46 0.77
C VAL A 138 6.40 2.05 2.18
N GLY A 139 7.60 2.13 2.74
CA GLY A 139 7.81 2.56 4.12
C GLY A 139 7.20 1.56 5.11
N ASN A 140 6.31 2.00 5.99
CA ASN A 140 5.72 1.14 7.01
C ASN A 140 4.72 0.10 6.45
N SER A 141 4.14 0.33 5.26
CA SER A 141 3.27 -0.66 4.63
C SER A 141 4.01 -1.82 3.97
N GLY A 142 5.34 -1.74 3.79
CA GLY A 142 6.14 -2.83 3.26
C GLY A 142 7.46 -2.39 2.66
N ILE A 143 8.31 -3.38 2.32
CA ILE A 143 9.59 -3.20 1.65
C ILE A 143 9.65 -4.13 0.45
N GLY A 144 9.95 -3.57 -0.73
CA GLY A 144 9.99 -4.30 -1.97
C GLY A 144 8.62 -4.63 -2.53
N ALA A 145 8.61 -5.36 -3.62
CA ALA A 145 7.37 -5.76 -4.29
C ALA A 145 7.60 -7.10 -5.02
N TYR A 146 6.56 -7.84 -5.26
CA TYR A 146 6.61 -9.12 -5.96
C TYR A 146 5.56 -9.19 -7.08
N HIS A 147 5.43 -10.24 -7.75
CA HIS A 147 4.69 -10.67 -8.92
C HIS A 147 5.55 -10.74 -10.19
N GLY A 148 5.27 -11.77 -10.98
CA GLY A 148 5.84 -11.99 -12.32
C GLY A 148 7.38 -11.91 -12.35
N LYS A 149 7.88 -11.13 -13.30
CA LYS A 149 9.32 -10.93 -13.48
C LYS A 149 10.01 -10.34 -12.25
N LEU A 150 9.33 -9.47 -11.51
CA LEU A 150 9.89 -8.83 -10.34
C LEU A 150 10.20 -9.84 -9.23
N SER A 151 9.33 -10.85 -9.03
CA SER A 151 9.64 -11.96 -8.10
C SER A 151 10.90 -12.71 -8.51
N PHE A 152 11.06 -12.99 -9.80
CA PHE A 152 12.29 -13.63 -10.30
C PHE A 152 13.52 -12.76 -10.03
N ASP A 153 13.45 -11.46 -10.33
CA ASP A 153 14.57 -10.54 -10.16
C ASP A 153 14.97 -10.40 -8.67
N ILE A 154 14.01 -10.34 -7.74
CA ILE A 154 14.27 -10.23 -6.29
C ILE A 154 14.96 -11.49 -5.74
N PHE A 155 14.57 -12.69 -6.20
CA PHE A 155 15.19 -13.95 -5.77
C PHE A 155 16.41 -14.35 -6.60
N SER A 156 16.87 -13.48 -7.52
CA SER A 156 18.00 -13.72 -8.40
C SER A 156 19.13 -12.75 -8.11
N HIS A 157 20.37 -13.25 -8.13
CA HIS A 157 21.55 -12.40 -8.04
C HIS A 157 22.05 -12.02 -9.44
N HIS A 158 22.05 -10.73 -9.73
CA HIS A 158 22.61 -10.18 -10.97
C HIS A 158 24.10 -9.95 -10.80
N LYS A 159 24.94 -10.77 -11.46
CA LYS A 159 26.39 -10.55 -11.44
C LYS A 159 26.86 -9.83 -12.69
N GLY A 160 27.61 -8.75 -12.52
CA GLY A 160 28.30 -8.06 -13.60
C GLY A 160 29.56 -8.83 -14.01
N VAL A 161 29.71 -9.15 -15.30
CA VAL A 161 30.91 -9.77 -15.83
C VAL A 161 31.43 -8.94 -17.01
N VAL A 162 32.66 -8.43 -16.88
CA VAL A 162 33.33 -7.72 -17.95
C VAL A 162 34.32 -8.66 -18.65
N LYS A 163 34.14 -8.88 -19.95
CA LYS A 163 35.07 -9.61 -20.80
C LYS A 163 35.91 -8.62 -21.59
N LYS A 164 37.16 -8.44 -21.18
CA LYS A 164 38.15 -7.60 -21.89
C LYS A 164 38.90 -8.45 -22.97
N ALA A 165 39.14 -7.85 -24.12
CA ALA A 165 40.05 -8.47 -25.12
C ALA A 165 41.50 -8.52 -24.60
N THR A 166 42.23 -9.56 -24.89
CA THR A 166 43.59 -9.78 -24.40
C THR A 166 44.64 -8.87 -25.07
N TRP A 167 44.31 -8.36 -26.24
CA TRP A 167 45.19 -7.50 -27.03
C TRP A 167 45.04 -5.99 -26.74
N ILE A 168 44.00 -5.62 -25.96
CA ILE A 168 43.82 -4.22 -25.50
C ILE A 168 44.17 -4.12 -24.02
N ASP A 169 45.01 -3.17 -23.69
CA ASP A 169 45.26 -2.78 -22.32
C ASP A 169 45.19 -1.27 -22.15
N VAL A 170 44.81 -0.84 -20.94
CA VAL A 170 44.65 0.59 -20.61
C VAL A 170 45.70 0.97 -19.59
N PRO A 171 46.80 1.60 -20.02
CA PRO A 171 47.94 1.94 -19.15
C PRO A 171 47.59 2.84 -17.95
N LEU A 172 46.45 3.55 -18.01
CA LEU A 172 45.94 4.37 -16.90
C LEU A 172 45.59 3.57 -15.64
N ARG A 173 45.39 2.24 -15.78
CA ARG A 173 45.02 1.33 -14.67
C ARG A 173 46.20 0.95 -13.78
N TYR A 174 47.44 1.20 -14.19
CA TYR A 174 48.64 0.73 -13.52
C TYR A 174 49.44 1.89 -12.92
N ALA A 175 50.18 1.61 -11.86
CA ALA A 175 51.15 2.54 -11.27
C ALA A 175 52.27 2.90 -12.29
N PRO A 176 52.90 4.04 -12.15
CA PRO A 176 52.64 5.15 -11.23
C PRO A 176 51.45 6.00 -11.65
N TYR A 177 50.68 6.48 -10.65
CA TYR A 177 49.41 7.19 -10.89
C TYR A 177 49.53 8.74 -10.96
N LYS A 178 50.64 9.30 -10.45
CA LYS A 178 50.75 10.75 -10.21
C LYS A 178 50.47 11.63 -11.43
N GLU A 179 50.98 11.25 -12.58
CA GLU A 179 50.82 12.03 -13.83
C GLU A 179 49.49 11.74 -14.55
N LYS A 180 48.77 10.70 -14.11
CA LYS A 180 47.54 10.19 -14.78
C LYS A 180 46.28 10.74 -14.15
N LEU A 181 46.37 11.36 -12.96
CA LEU A 181 45.18 11.77 -12.17
C LEU A 181 44.28 12.76 -12.93
N ALA A 182 44.87 13.72 -13.63
CA ALA A 182 44.13 14.71 -14.40
C ALA A 182 43.34 14.07 -15.54
N THR A 183 43.97 13.10 -16.24
CA THR A 183 43.31 12.35 -17.32
C THR A 183 42.18 11.44 -16.80
N VAL A 184 42.40 10.75 -15.68
CA VAL A 184 41.38 9.90 -15.04
C VAL A 184 40.19 10.76 -14.59
N LYS A 185 40.39 11.90 -13.96
CA LYS A 185 39.33 12.83 -13.58
C LYS A 185 38.49 13.29 -14.78
N LYS A 186 39.14 13.61 -15.92
CA LYS A 186 38.42 14.00 -17.14
C LYS A 186 37.51 12.86 -17.66
N ILE A 187 38.02 11.64 -17.66
CA ILE A 187 37.23 10.46 -18.10
C ILE A 187 36.05 10.21 -17.19
N LEU A 188 36.24 10.24 -15.86
CA LEU A 188 35.17 10.02 -14.88
C LEU A 188 34.08 11.09 -14.92
N ASN A 189 34.41 12.33 -15.26
CA ASN A 189 33.44 13.42 -15.41
C ASN A 189 32.65 13.33 -16.73
N TRP A 190 33.07 12.48 -17.65
CA TRP A 190 32.40 12.28 -18.95
C TRP A 190 31.49 11.02 -18.95
N LEU A 191 31.66 10.09 -18.01
CA LEU A 191 30.81 8.93 -17.77
C LEU A 191 29.61 9.27 -16.86
#